data_1d93732b74bd622224a87dd4dfdfd755
#
_entry.id   1d93732b74bd622224a87dd4dfdfd755
#
_cell.length_a   1.000
_cell.length_b   1.000
_cell.length_c   1.000
_cell.angle_alpha   90.00
_cell.angle_beta   90.00
_cell.angle_gamma   90.00
#
_symmetry.space_group_name_H-M   'P 1'
#
loop_
_entity.id
_entity.type
_entity.pdbx_description
1 polymer ?
#
loop_
_entity_poly.entity_id
_entity_poly.type
_entity_poly.pdbx_seq_one_letter_code
_entity_poly.pdbx_strand_id
1 'polypeptide(L)'
;MENISGKTALITGASSGIGYELTKCFARDGHSVIMVANQEDKLQQAAQQISTEFPLVRVEAISIDLSKDGAADRLYSEVQDRGLQVEYLVNDAGFGERGSFLETELDKEIAMIHLNIISLVTLTKRYLREMVTRGSGKIMQLSSVAAFLPHPLLAVYAASKSFVKSFSESLQDEIKDTNITITVLCPPPTDTNFFEAANMENSKIANSSQVQEANEVAQAGYKGMMNGDARVLPTFVAKMYAAQGITLPDSVNAAIVHKQLEDEKK
;
A
#
# COMPACT_ATOMS: atom_id res chain seq x y z
N MET A 1 33.85 -10.84 3.19
CA MET A 1 32.39 -10.60 3.06
C MET A 1 32.27 -9.18 2.56
N GLU A 2 31.95 -9.01 1.28
CA GLU A 2 31.68 -7.68 0.74
C GLU A 2 30.48 -7.10 1.48
N ASN A 3 30.69 -5.94 2.07
CA ASN A 3 29.63 -5.15 2.68
C ASN A 3 28.67 -4.76 1.56
N ILE A 4 27.59 -5.51 1.38
CA ILE A 4 26.48 -5.04 0.54
C ILE A 4 25.89 -3.86 1.30
N SER A 5 26.35 -2.65 0.97
CA SER A 5 25.87 -1.40 1.52
C SER A 5 24.48 -1.05 0.95
N GLY A 6 23.59 -2.02 0.91
CA GLY A 6 22.21 -1.82 0.54
C GLY A 6 21.50 -0.98 1.62
N LYS A 7 20.70 -0.03 1.19
CA LYS A 7 19.82 0.73 2.08
C LYS A 7 18.71 -0.19 2.60
N THR A 8 18.00 0.22 3.65
CA THR A 8 16.92 -0.60 4.23
C THR A 8 15.55 -0.07 3.80
N ALA A 9 14.69 -0.97 3.34
CA ALA A 9 13.29 -0.72 3.07
C ALA A 9 12.40 -1.29 4.18
N LEU A 10 11.46 -0.51 4.69
CA LEU A 10 10.39 -0.98 5.56
C LEU A 10 9.11 -1.07 4.74
N ILE A 11 8.51 -2.26 4.66
CA ILE A 11 7.32 -2.54 3.88
C ILE A 11 6.22 -3.07 4.79
N THR A 12 5.12 -2.34 4.92
CA THR A 12 3.92 -2.82 5.61
C THR A 12 3.05 -3.62 4.65
N GLY A 13 2.31 -4.63 5.14
CA GLY A 13 1.55 -5.54 4.28
C GLY A 13 2.41 -6.54 3.50
N ALA A 14 3.65 -6.79 3.96
CA ALA A 14 4.67 -7.51 3.22
C ALA A 14 4.50 -9.04 3.15
N SER A 15 3.48 -9.62 3.78
CA SER A 15 3.28 -11.07 3.80
C SER A 15 2.62 -11.64 2.54
N SER A 16 2.04 -10.80 1.67
CA SER A 16 1.34 -11.23 0.45
C SER A 16 1.13 -10.06 -0.54
N GLY A 17 0.64 -10.36 -1.72
CA GLY A 17 0.17 -9.38 -2.70
C GLY A 17 1.23 -8.37 -3.13
N ILE A 18 0.83 -7.10 -3.28
CA ILE A 18 1.70 -6.03 -3.77
C ILE A 18 2.87 -5.79 -2.82
N GLY A 19 2.65 -5.80 -1.49
CA GLY A 19 3.71 -5.59 -0.50
C GLY A 19 4.80 -6.67 -0.55
N TYR A 20 4.41 -7.93 -0.74
CA TYR A 20 5.36 -9.04 -0.93
C TYR A 20 6.17 -8.88 -2.23
N GLU A 21 5.51 -8.55 -3.34
CA GLU A 21 6.20 -8.35 -4.62
C GLU A 21 7.09 -7.09 -4.61
N LEU A 22 6.70 -6.03 -3.89
CA LEU A 22 7.59 -4.87 -3.63
C LEU A 22 8.81 -5.28 -2.81
N THR A 23 8.62 -6.15 -1.79
CA THR A 23 9.74 -6.68 -1.01
C THR A 23 10.76 -7.41 -1.91
N LYS A 24 10.29 -8.21 -2.88
CA LYS A 24 11.16 -8.86 -3.88
C LYS A 24 11.90 -7.84 -4.75
N CYS A 25 11.25 -6.74 -5.15
CA CYS A 25 11.92 -5.69 -5.93
C CYS A 25 13.10 -5.08 -5.14
N PHE A 26 12.90 -4.72 -3.87
CA PHE A 26 13.97 -4.19 -3.02
C PHE A 26 15.08 -5.22 -2.78
N ALA A 27 14.73 -6.46 -2.47
CA ALA A 27 15.70 -7.52 -2.21
C ALA A 27 16.55 -7.85 -3.45
N ARG A 28 15.94 -7.86 -4.65
CA ARG A 28 16.65 -8.07 -5.92
C ARG A 28 17.73 -7.01 -6.17
N ASP A 29 17.46 -5.77 -5.78
CA ASP A 29 18.42 -4.67 -5.92
C ASP A 29 19.41 -4.60 -4.74
N GLY A 30 19.45 -5.64 -3.87
CA GLY A 30 20.42 -5.77 -2.77
C GLY A 30 20.08 -4.92 -1.54
N HIS A 31 18.85 -4.43 -1.42
CA HIS A 31 18.43 -3.68 -0.25
C HIS A 31 17.97 -4.60 0.87
N SER A 32 18.35 -4.30 2.10
CA SER A 32 17.80 -4.95 3.30
C SER A 32 16.31 -4.63 3.42
N VAL A 33 15.52 -5.58 3.92
CA VAL A 33 14.07 -5.41 4.03
C VAL A 33 13.57 -5.69 5.45
N ILE A 34 12.68 -4.83 5.93
CA ILE A 34 11.89 -5.02 7.15
C ILE A 34 10.46 -5.29 6.68
N MET A 35 10.04 -6.52 6.80
CA MET A 35 8.71 -6.98 6.42
C MET A 35 7.77 -6.88 7.60
N VAL A 36 6.65 -6.20 7.42
CA VAL A 36 5.67 -5.96 8.50
C VAL A 36 4.29 -6.47 8.08
N ALA A 37 3.67 -7.31 8.90
CA ALA A 37 2.29 -7.77 8.73
C ALA A 37 1.69 -8.21 10.09
N ASN A 38 0.37 -8.48 10.12
CA ASN A 38 -0.35 -8.87 11.33
C ASN A 38 -0.46 -10.38 11.55
N GLN A 39 -0.20 -11.21 10.54
CA GLN A 39 -0.27 -12.68 10.64
C GLN A 39 1.15 -13.24 10.68
N GLU A 40 1.60 -13.59 11.89
CA GLU A 40 2.99 -13.99 12.13
C GLU A 40 3.43 -15.18 11.28
N ASP A 41 2.64 -16.26 11.24
CA ASP A 41 2.99 -17.47 10.48
C ASP A 41 3.20 -17.19 8.98
N LYS A 42 2.27 -16.41 8.38
CA LYS A 42 2.38 -16.02 6.97
C LYS A 42 3.57 -15.09 6.73
N LEU A 43 3.83 -14.17 7.66
CA LEU A 43 4.95 -13.25 7.57
C LEU A 43 6.28 -13.98 7.65
N GLN A 44 6.44 -14.92 8.60
CA GLN A 44 7.65 -15.73 8.74
C GLN A 44 7.89 -16.62 7.50
N GLN A 45 6.84 -17.23 6.96
CA GLN A 45 6.93 -18.00 5.73
C GLN A 45 7.39 -17.12 4.55
N ALA A 46 6.80 -15.93 4.38
CA ALA A 46 7.19 -14.99 3.34
C ALA A 46 8.64 -14.51 3.51
N ALA A 47 9.05 -14.17 4.73
CA ALA A 47 10.43 -13.77 5.04
C ALA A 47 11.44 -14.88 4.75
N GLN A 48 11.11 -16.13 5.05
CA GLN A 48 11.95 -17.28 4.73
C GLN A 48 12.10 -17.47 3.21
N GLN A 49 11.02 -17.27 2.44
CA GLN A 49 11.07 -17.32 0.97
C GLN A 49 12.01 -16.24 0.41
N ILE A 50 11.87 -14.98 0.87
CA ILE A 50 12.76 -13.88 0.48
C ILE A 50 14.21 -14.18 0.84
N SER A 51 14.47 -14.65 2.06
CA SER A 51 15.83 -14.99 2.49
C SER A 51 16.46 -16.14 1.67
N THR A 52 15.64 -17.07 1.19
CA THR A 52 16.09 -18.19 0.35
C THR A 52 16.37 -17.71 -1.08
N GLU A 53 15.52 -16.87 -1.65
CA GLU A 53 15.68 -16.33 -3.00
C GLU A 53 16.82 -15.30 -3.08
N PHE A 54 17.04 -14.52 -1.99
CA PHE A 54 18.03 -13.45 -1.91
C PHE A 54 18.97 -13.63 -0.69
N PRO A 55 19.86 -14.62 -0.68
CA PRO A 55 20.62 -15.02 0.52
C PRO A 55 21.64 -13.97 1.02
N LEU A 56 21.93 -12.95 0.23
CA LEU A 56 22.84 -11.85 0.62
C LEU A 56 22.10 -10.66 1.23
N VAL A 57 20.77 -10.67 1.23
CA VAL A 57 19.95 -9.57 1.76
C VAL A 57 19.56 -9.86 3.20
N ARG A 58 19.69 -8.87 4.07
CA ARG A 58 19.17 -8.95 5.43
C ARG A 58 17.65 -8.81 5.39
N VAL A 59 16.94 -9.81 5.93
CA VAL A 59 15.49 -9.83 6.04
C VAL A 59 15.10 -9.83 7.52
N GLU A 60 14.35 -8.84 7.94
CA GLU A 60 13.75 -8.73 9.27
C GLU A 60 12.24 -8.88 9.14
N ALA A 61 11.62 -9.64 10.03
CA ALA A 61 10.18 -9.78 10.11
C ALA A 61 9.67 -9.21 11.44
N ILE A 62 8.67 -8.32 11.39
CA ILE A 62 8.03 -7.73 12.56
C ILE A 62 6.52 -7.96 12.45
N SER A 63 6.00 -8.83 13.34
CA SER A 63 4.56 -9.11 13.39
C SER A 63 3.86 -8.09 14.28
N ILE A 64 3.01 -7.27 13.68
CA ILE A 64 2.23 -6.26 14.40
C ILE A 64 0.93 -5.92 13.65
N ASP A 65 -0.17 -5.81 14.40
CA ASP A 65 -1.45 -5.36 13.85
C ASP A 65 -1.55 -3.83 13.87
N LEU A 66 -1.28 -3.22 12.72
CA LEU A 66 -1.31 -1.78 12.53
C LEU A 66 -2.74 -1.19 12.56
N SER A 67 -3.80 -2.00 12.63
CA SER A 67 -5.17 -1.52 12.86
C SER A 67 -5.43 -1.12 14.31
N LYS A 68 -4.51 -1.45 15.22
CA LYS A 68 -4.64 -1.17 16.65
C LYS A 68 -4.03 0.17 17.03
N ASP A 69 -4.65 0.85 17.99
CA ASP A 69 -4.17 2.14 18.48
C ASP A 69 -2.72 2.07 18.98
N GLY A 70 -1.91 3.06 18.64
CA GLY A 70 -0.50 3.16 19.00
C GLY A 70 0.43 2.12 18.33
N ALA A 71 -0.10 1.23 17.46
CA ALA A 71 0.71 0.17 16.85
C ALA A 71 1.80 0.73 15.92
N ALA A 72 1.52 1.80 15.20
CA ALA A 72 2.51 2.45 14.33
C ALA A 72 3.68 3.06 15.12
N ASP A 73 3.42 3.65 16.28
CA ASP A 73 4.47 4.16 17.16
C ASP A 73 5.29 3.01 17.79
N ARG A 74 4.65 1.90 18.17
CA ARG A 74 5.37 0.70 18.64
C ARG A 74 6.26 0.11 17.56
N LEU A 75 5.78 0.00 16.31
CA LEU A 75 6.60 -0.44 15.19
C LEU A 75 7.81 0.48 14.99
N TYR A 76 7.58 1.79 14.99
CA TYR A 76 8.66 2.76 14.86
C TYR A 76 9.71 2.59 15.96
N SER A 77 9.29 2.50 17.25
CA SER A 77 10.19 2.30 18.38
C SER A 77 10.98 0.99 18.27
N GLU A 78 10.33 -0.11 17.88
CA GLU A 78 11.00 -1.40 17.71
C GLU A 78 12.08 -1.36 16.61
N VAL A 79 11.82 -0.68 15.51
CA VAL A 79 12.82 -0.50 14.43
C VAL A 79 14.02 0.33 14.92
N GLN A 80 13.77 1.39 15.72
CA GLN A 80 14.83 2.20 16.33
C GLN A 80 15.66 1.39 17.34
N ASP A 81 15.01 0.62 18.20
CA ASP A 81 15.67 -0.23 19.22
C ASP A 81 16.56 -1.31 18.57
N ARG A 82 16.21 -1.78 17.36
CA ARG A 82 17.05 -2.68 16.55
C ARG A 82 18.21 -1.97 15.83
N GLY A 83 18.32 -0.65 15.95
CA GLY A 83 19.35 0.15 15.28
C GLY A 83 19.23 0.18 13.75
N LEU A 84 18.02 -0.01 13.21
CA LEU A 84 17.77 -0.07 11.77
C LEU A 84 17.41 1.31 11.22
N GLN A 85 18.20 1.80 10.27
CA GLN A 85 17.91 3.04 9.56
C GLN A 85 17.08 2.77 8.31
N VAL A 86 15.86 3.29 8.25
CA VAL A 86 14.95 3.14 7.11
C VAL A 86 15.23 4.24 6.07
N GLU A 87 15.62 3.85 4.87
CA GLU A 87 15.80 4.73 3.72
C GLU A 87 14.56 4.74 2.81
N TYR A 88 13.86 3.61 2.74
CA TYR A 88 12.65 3.44 1.94
C TYR A 88 11.49 3.03 2.84
N LEU A 89 10.42 3.83 2.88
CA LEU A 89 9.18 3.48 3.56
C LEU A 89 8.12 3.15 2.53
N VAL A 90 7.52 1.96 2.64
CA VAL A 90 6.39 1.53 1.82
C VAL A 90 5.19 1.27 2.72
N ASN A 91 4.22 2.16 2.70
CA ASN A 91 2.94 2.02 3.38
C ASN A 91 1.95 1.32 2.44
N ASP A 92 2.01 -0.03 2.40
CA ASP A 92 1.14 -0.87 1.57
C ASP A 92 -0.02 -1.47 2.38
N ALA A 93 0.18 -1.76 3.67
CA ALA A 93 -0.84 -2.37 4.52
C ALA A 93 -2.19 -1.66 4.42
N GLY A 94 -3.22 -2.42 4.14
CA GLY A 94 -4.58 -1.92 4.03
C GLY A 94 -5.57 -3.04 3.73
N PHE A 95 -6.82 -2.84 4.08
CA PHE A 95 -7.90 -3.71 3.68
C PHE A 95 -9.14 -2.90 3.30
N GLY A 96 -10.12 -3.57 2.71
CA GLY A 96 -11.44 -3.06 2.37
C GLY A 96 -12.53 -3.89 3.02
N GLU A 97 -13.73 -3.35 3.04
CA GLU A 97 -14.95 -4.05 3.43
C GLU A 97 -16.05 -3.69 2.45
N ARG A 98 -16.56 -4.70 1.72
CA ARG A 98 -17.69 -4.52 0.79
C ARG A 98 -19.01 -4.80 1.49
N GLY A 99 -19.93 -3.88 1.37
CA GLY A 99 -21.28 -4.01 1.88
C GLY A 99 -22.03 -2.68 1.83
N SER A 100 -23.34 -2.73 2.04
CA SER A 100 -24.13 -1.53 2.32
C SER A 100 -23.61 -0.89 3.60
N PHE A 101 -23.38 0.42 3.61
CA PHE A 101 -22.90 1.14 4.81
C PHE A 101 -23.83 0.98 6.02
N LEU A 102 -25.10 0.67 5.77
CA LEU A 102 -26.08 0.40 6.85
C LEU A 102 -25.93 -1.01 7.45
N GLU A 103 -25.17 -1.90 6.80
CA GLU A 103 -25.08 -3.33 7.16
C GLU A 103 -23.66 -3.75 7.54
N THR A 104 -22.63 -2.96 7.16
CA THR A 104 -21.23 -3.24 7.53
C THR A 104 -20.99 -2.96 9.02
N GLU A 105 -20.05 -3.72 9.60
CA GLU A 105 -19.71 -3.60 11.03
C GLU A 105 -18.85 -2.35 11.29
N LEU A 106 -19.34 -1.44 12.14
CA LEU A 106 -18.65 -0.18 12.46
C LEU A 106 -17.23 -0.41 12.98
N ASP A 107 -17.02 -1.41 13.83
CA ASP A 107 -15.69 -1.70 14.39
C ASP A 107 -14.70 -2.10 13.31
N LYS A 108 -15.15 -2.80 12.26
CA LYS A 108 -14.31 -3.16 11.12
C LYS A 108 -13.98 -1.93 10.25
N GLU A 109 -14.92 -1.03 10.07
CA GLU A 109 -14.69 0.25 9.38
C GLU A 109 -13.72 1.16 10.14
N ILE A 110 -13.85 1.25 11.46
CA ILE A 110 -12.91 2.00 12.31
C ILE A 110 -11.51 1.36 12.25
N ALA A 111 -11.40 0.03 12.30
CA ALA A 111 -10.12 -0.67 12.14
C ALA A 111 -9.49 -0.39 10.75
N MET A 112 -10.31 -0.28 9.69
CA MET A 112 -9.86 0.11 8.35
C MET A 112 -9.32 1.54 8.34
N ILE A 113 -10.00 2.49 8.98
CA ILE A 113 -9.52 3.87 9.11
C ILE A 113 -8.20 3.91 9.88
N HIS A 114 -8.09 3.17 10.97
CA HIS A 114 -6.84 3.07 11.72
C HIS A 114 -5.69 2.55 10.86
N LEU A 115 -5.88 1.46 10.12
CA LEU A 115 -4.84 0.88 9.27
C LEU A 115 -4.51 1.78 8.08
N ASN A 116 -5.53 2.12 7.27
CA ASN A 116 -5.34 2.79 5.98
C ASN A 116 -4.95 4.26 6.13
N ILE A 117 -5.28 4.91 7.27
CA ILE A 117 -5.06 6.35 7.48
C ILE A 117 -4.14 6.60 8.69
N ILE A 118 -4.56 6.24 9.91
CA ILE A 118 -3.87 6.66 11.14
C ILE A 118 -2.44 6.10 11.17
N SER A 119 -2.28 4.80 10.94
CA SER A 119 -0.96 4.17 10.92
C SER A 119 -0.07 4.68 9.80
N LEU A 120 -0.63 4.88 8.60
CA LEU A 120 0.08 5.46 7.46
C LEU A 120 0.58 6.89 7.78
N VAL A 121 -0.28 7.75 8.33
CA VAL A 121 0.09 9.14 8.70
C VAL A 121 1.18 9.13 9.78
N THR A 122 1.03 8.27 10.79
CA THR A 122 1.99 8.15 11.90
C THR A 122 3.37 7.73 11.40
N LEU A 123 3.46 6.61 10.64
CA LEU A 123 4.73 6.13 10.08
C LEU A 123 5.34 7.18 9.14
N THR A 124 4.53 7.77 8.26
CA THR A 124 4.99 8.85 7.37
C THR A 124 5.60 10.00 8.16
N LYS A 125 4.92 10.49 9.21
CA LYS A 125 5.41 11.60 10.03
C LYS A 125 6.73 11.28 10.72
N ARG A 126 6.86 10.05 11.29
CA ARG A 126 8.07 9.60 11.98
C ARG A 126 9.25 9.53 11.02
N TYR A 127 9.13 8.77 9.95
CA TYR A 127 10.23 8.54 9.01
C TYR A 127 10.55 9.76 8.15
N LEU A 128 9.55 10.55 7.73
CA LEU A 128 9.79 11.77 6.95
C LEU A 128 10.67 12.77 7.71
N ARG A 129 10.46 12.94 9.03
CA ARG A 129 11.31 13.80 9.87
C ARG A 129 12.78 13.34 9.87
N GLU A 130 13.02 12.04 10.04
CA GLU A 130 14.37 11.48 10.00
C GLU A 130 15.01 11.65 8.62
N MET A 131 14.25 11.34 7.56
CA MET A 131 14.70 11.45 6.18
C MET A 131 15.10 12.89 5.84
N VAL A 132 14.29 13.88 6.22
CA VAL A 132 14.59 15.30 6.02
C VAL A 132 15.84 15.71 6.80
N THR A 133 15.98 15.31 8.06
CA THR A 133 17.16 15.58 8.89
C THR A 133 18.43 14.96 8.27
N ARG A 134 18.34 13.77 7.71
CA ARG A 134 19.43 13.04 7.07
C ARG A 134 19.72 13.54 5.64
N GLY A 135 18.76 14.19 5.00
CA GLY A 135 18.84 14.66 3.61
C GLY A 135 18.64 13.57 2.56
N SER A 136 18.13 12.38 2.95
CA SER A 136 17.87 11.28 2.01
C SER A 136 16.70 10.41 2.47
N GLY A 137 15.93 9.90 1.51
CA GLY A 137 14.83 8.96 1.74
C GLY A 137 13.78 8.99 0.65
N LYS A 138 13.02 7.92 0.55
CA LYS A 138 11.87 7.82 -0.36
C LYS A 138 10.71 7.16 0.36
N ILE A 139 9.50 7.64 0.10
CA ILE A 139 8.26 7.11 0.67
C ILE A 139 7.33 6.69 -0.46
N MET A 140 6.75 5.49 -0.39
CA MET A 140 5.66 5.05 -1.25
C MET A 140 4.39 4.92 -0.41
N GLN A 141 3.30 5.50 -0.91
CA GLN A 141 1.98 5.42 -0.30
C GLN A 141 1.05 4.66 -1.23
N LEU A 142 0.46 3.54 -0.76
CA LEU A 142 -0.52 2.82 -1.55
C LEU A 142 -1.92 3.42 -1.40
N SER A 143 -2.30 4.13 -2.46
CA SER A 143 -3.67 4.55 -2.70
C SER A 143 -4.41 3.46 -3.51
N SER A 144 -5.25 3.81 -4.45
CA SER A 144 -6.00 2.94 -5.36
C SER A 144 -6.60 3.79 -6.47
N VAL A 145 -7.00 3.15 -7.57
CA VAL A 145 -7.93 3.80 -8.53
C VAL A 145 -9.26 4.18 -7.89
N ALA A 146 -9.64 3.54 -6.79
CA ALA A 146 -10.79 3.92 -5.98
C ALA A 146 -10.73 5.34 -5.41
N ALA A 147 -9.55 5.95 -5.39
CA ALA A 147 -9.35 7.34 -4.95
C ALA A 147 -9.87 8.39 -5.95
N PHE A 148 -10.21 7.99 -7.17
CA PHE A 148 -10.55 8.94 -8.24
C PHE A 148 -12.06 9.07 -8.48
N LEU A 149 -12.88 8.17 -7.96
CA LEU A 149 -14.33 8.16 -8.20
C LEU A 149 -15.10 7.56 -7.02
N PRO A 150 -16.40 7.86 -6.87
CA PRO A 150 -17.24 7.30 -5.82
C PRO A 150 -17.36 5.76 -5.96
N HIS A 151 -17.25 5.06 -4.82
CA HIS A 151 -17.40 3.60 -4.77
C HIS A 151 -18.54 3.22 -3.81
N PRO A 152 -19.79 3.16 -4.27
CA PRO A 152 -20.87 2.54 -3.50
C PRO A 152 -20.47 1.13 -3.09
N LEU A 153 -20.92 0.68 -1.94
CA LEU A 153 -20.55 -0.60 -1.30
C LEU A 153 -19.09 -0.68 -0.79
N LEU A 154 -18.25 0.32 -1.04
CA LEU A 154 -16.87 0.43 -0.55
C LEU A 154 -16.59 1.86 -0.04
N ALA A 155 -17.59 2.52 0.53
CA ALA A 155 -17.55 3.96 0.82
C ALA A 155 -16.36 4.35 1.69
N VAL A 156 -16.15 3.67 2.84
CA VAL A 156 -15.06 3.98 3.77
C VAL A 156 -13.69 3.66 3.15
N TYR A 157 -13.58 2.54 2.44
CA TYR A 157 -12.34 2.18 1.73
C TYR A 157 -11.95 3.24 0.70
N ALA A 158 -12.87 3.60 -0.20
CA ALA A 158 -12.58 4.59 -1.25
C ALA A 158 -12.24 5.97 -0.65
N ALA A 159 -12.96 6.38 0.38
CA ALA A 159 -12.66 7.61 1.12
C ALA A 159 -11.24 7.56 1.74
N SER A 160 -10.84 6.42 2.33
CA SER A 160 -9.50 6.24 2.88
C SER A 160 -8.41 6.36 1.81
N LYS A 161 -8.64 5.77 0.62
CA LYS A 161 -7.68 5.85 -0.49
C LYS A 161 -7.63 7.24 -1.13
N SER A 162 -8.74 7.97 -1.14
CA SER A 162 -8.80 9.40 -1.54
C SER A 162 -8.02 10.27 -0.55
N PHE A 163 -8.15 9.99 0.76
CA PHE A 163 -7.34 10.64 1.79
C PHE A 163 -5.85 10.42 1.53
N VAL A 164 -5.41 9.17 1.34
CA VAL A 164 -4.00 8.84 1.10
C VAL A 164 -3.45 9.59 -0.11
N LYS A 165 -4.21 9.62 -1.22
CA LYS A 165 -3.83 10.36 -2.43
C LYS A 165 -3.66 11.85 -2.13
N SER A 166 -4.69 12.51 -1.58
CA SER A 166 -4.67 13.96 -1.30
C SER A 166 -3.59 14.34 -0.29
N PHE A 167 -3.45 13.58 0.80
CA PHE A 167 -2.42 13.75 1.81
C PHE A 167 -1.01 13.70 1.22
N SER A 168 -0.75 12.69 0.40
CA SER A 168 0.57 12.51 -0.21
C SER A 168 0.91 13.62 -1.20
N GLU A 169 -0.05 14.02 -2.04
CA GLU A 169 0.13 15.11 -3.01
C GLU A 169 0.39 16.45 -2.31
N SER A 170 -0.24 16.69 -1.16
CA SER A 170 0.04 17.88 -0.34
C SER A 170 1.46 17.85 0.24
N LEU A 171 1.87 16.71 0.79
CA LEU A 171 3.23 16.56 1.34
C LEU A 171 4.32 16.70 0.27
N GLN A 172 4.06 16.27 -0.96
CA GLN A 172 5.02 16.45 -2.08
C GLN A 172 5.38 17.92 -2.29
N ASP A 173 4.41 18.84 -2.19
CA ASP A 173 4.69 20.27 -2.29
C ASP A 173 5.42 20.81 -1.05
N GLU A 174 5.04 20.36 0.15
CA GLU A 174 5.69 20.79 1.40
C GLU A 174 7.18 20.42 1.46
N ILE A 175 7.59 19.33 0.80
CA ILE A 175 8.97 18.83 0.84
C ILE A 175 9.77 19.08 -0.44
N LYS A 176 9.22 19.80 -1.41
CA LYS A 176 9.80 19.99 -2.76
C LYS A 176 11.23 20.56 -2.76
N ASP A 177 11.60 21.30 -1.71
CA ASP A 177 12.94 21.89 -1.55
C ASP A 177 13.91 20.94 -0.81
N THR A 178 13.51 19.68 -0.60
CA THR A 178 14.35 18.63 0.01
C THR A 178 14.74 17.57 -1.03
N ASN A 179 15.66 16.67 -0.65
CA ASN A 179 16.03 15.50 -1.46
C ASN A 179 15.11 14.30 -1.22
N ILE A 180 13.98 14.47 -0.52
CA ILE A 180 13.04 13.40 -0.22
C ILE A 180 11.95 13.34 -1.29
N THR A 181 11.53 12.14 -1.66
CA THR A 181 10.41 11.95 -2.60
C THR A 181 9.30 11.13 -1.99
N ILE A 182 8.08 11.49 -2.30
CA ILE A 182 6.88 10.70 -1.96
C ILE A 182 6.23 10.27 -3.28
N THR A 183 5.98 8.98 -3.44
CA THR A 183 5.32 8.39 -4.61
C THR A 183 3.98 7.83 -4.21
N VAL A 184 2.92 8.20 -4.90
CA VAL A 184 1.58 7.61 -4.72
C VAL A 184 1.38 6.53 -5.77
N LEU A 185 1.31 5.27 -5.34
CA LEU A 185 0.93 4.16 -6.21
C LEU A 185 -0.59 4.00 -6.16
N CYS A 186 -1.24 4.00 -7.32
CA CYS A 186 -2.68 3.84 -7.48
C CYS A 186 -2.99 2.55 -8.28
N PRO A 187 -2.97 1.38 -7.62
CA PRO A 187 -3.28 0.12 -8.28
C PRO A 187 -4.73 0.07 -8.80
N PRO A 188 -4.99 -0.61 -9.93
CA PRO A 188 -6.32 -1.06 -10.31
C PRO A 188 -6.71 -2.32 -9.49
N PRO A 189 -7.84 -2.96 -9.74
CA PRO A 189 -8.12 -4.29 -9.21
C PRO A 189 -6.92 -5.21 -9.49
N THR A 190 -6.36 -5.81 -8.43
CA THR A 190 -5.11 -6.58 -8.49
C THR A 190 -5.31 -7.94 -7.84
N ASP A 191 -4.78 -8.99 -8.44
CA ASP A 191 -4.85 -10.36 -7.90
C ASP A 191 -4.03 -10.45 -6.61
N THR A 192 -4.74 -10.40 -5.51
CA THR A 192 -4.20 -10.45 -4.15
C THR A 192 -5.28 -10.99 -3.21
N ASN A 193 -4.93 -11.27 -1.98
CA ASN A 193 -5.89 -11.64 -0.92
C ASN A 193 -6.88 -10.52 -0.56
N PHE A 194 -6.80 -9.36 -1.24
CA PHE A 194 -7.68 -8.21 -0.97
C PHE A 194 -9.15 -8.54 -1.26
N PHE A 195 -9.44 -9.25 -2.34
CA PHE A 195 -10.82 -9.62 -2.69
C PHE A 195 -11.47 -10.50 -1.62
N GLU A 196 -10.72 -11.47 -1.09
CA GLU A 196 -11.16 -12.32 0.02
C GLU A 196 -11.38 -11.49 1.29
N ALA A 197 -10.38 -10.69 1.68
CA ALA A 197 -10.43 -9.86 2.88
C ALA A 197 -11.56 -8.81 2.85
N ALA A 198 -11.96 -8.36 1.66
CA ALA A 198 -13.03 -7.38 1.43
C ALA A 198 -14.41 -8.00 1.15
N ASN A 199 -14.56 -9.32 1.23
CA ASN A 199 -15.80 -10.06 0.84
C ASN A 199 -16.23 -9.77 -0.61
N MET A 200 -15.27 -9.80 -1.55
CA MET A 200 -15.46 -9.40 -2.96
C MET A 200 -15.24 -10.54 -3.95
N GLU A 201 -14.94 -11.77 -3.53
CA GLU A 201 -14.55 -12.87 -4.43
C GLU A 201 -15.63 -13.20 -5.48
N ASN A 202 -16.90 -12.98 -5.14
CA ASN A 202 -18.04 -13.22 -6.04
C ASN A 202 -18.44 -11.96 -6.84
N SER A 203 -17.76 -10.83 -6.66
CA SER A 203 -18.08 -9.60 -7.38
C SER A 203 -17.67 -9.68 -8.86
N LYS A 204 -18.40 -9.00 -9.72
CA LYS A 204 -18.09 -8.94 -11.16
C LYS A 204 -16.69 -8.40 -11.44
N ILE A 205 -16.21 -7.48 -10.61
CA ILE A 205 -14.87 -6.90 -10.77
C ILE A 205 -13.76 -7.91 -10.46
N ALA A 206 -13.93 -8.75 -9.44
CA ALA A 206 -12.96 -9.76 -9.06
C ALA A 206 -12.77 -10.83 -10.15
N ASN A 207 -13.83 -11.13 -10.89
CA ASN A 207 -13.83 -12.12 -11.97
C ASN A 207 -13.64 -11.50 -13.36
N SER A 208 -13.28 -10.23 -13.44
CA SER A 208 -13.11 -9.51 -14.71
C SER A 208 -11.67 -9.60 -15.25
N SER A 209 -11.52 -9.41 -16.56
CA SER A 209 -10.21 -9.26 -17.22
C SER A 209 -9.47 -7.96 -16.84
N GLN A 210 -10.04 -7.14 -15.96
CA GLN A 210 -9.41 -5.92 -15.48
C GLN A 210 -8.48 -6.17 -14.28
N VAL A 211 -8.55 -7.35 -13.67
CA VAL A 211 -7.65 -7.75 -12.57
C VAL A 211 -6.25 -7.90 -13.11
N GLN A 212 -5.30 -7.26 -12.44
CA GLN A 212 -3.89 -7.23 -12.83
C GLN A 212 -3.03 -8.05 -11.88
N GLU A 213 -1.90 -8.52 -12.38
CA GLU A 213 -0.93 -9.27 -11.57
C GLU A 213 -0.22 -8.36 -10.54
N ALA A 214 -0.12 -8.83 -9.30
CA ALA A 214 0.54 -8.08 -8.22
C ALA A 214 2.00 -7.74 -8.55
N ASN A 215 2.71 -8.65 -9.21
CA ASN A 215 4.09 -8.44 -9.64
C ASN A 215 4.24 -7.29 -10.64
N GLU A 216 3.36 -7.17 -11.64
CA GLU A 216 3.40 -6.07 -12.62
C GLU A 216 3.17 -4.72 -11.94
N VAL A 217 2.19 -4.67 -11.03
CA VAL A 217 1.86 -3.48 -10.24
C VAL A 217 3.05 -3.08 -9.35
N ALA A 218 3.65 -4.05 -8.66
CA ALA A 218 4.80 -3.81 -7.79
C ALA A 218 6.03 -3.31 -8.56
N GLN A 219 6.37 -3.92 -9.70
CA GLN A 219 7.49 -3.47 -10.54
C GLN A 219 7.31 -2.04 -11.03
N ALA A 220 6.11 -1.69 -11.51
CA ALA A 220 5.80 -0.33 -11.94
C ALA A 220 5.89 0.66 -10.76
N GLY A 221 5.35 0.29 -9.60
CA GLY A 221 5.43 1.08 -8.36
C GLY A 221 6.86 1.30 -7.92
N TYR A 222 7.64 0.23 -7.81
CA TYR A 222 9.06 0.28 -7.44
C TYR A 222 9.86 1.20 -8.37
N LYS A 223 9.73 1.02 -9.68
CA LYS A 223 10.40 1.86 -10.67
C LYS A 223 10.03 3.34 -10.49
N GLY A 224 8.74 3.64 -10.32
CA GLY A 224 8.29 5.02 -10.09
C GLY A 224 8.85 5.62 -8.79
N MET A 225 8.87 4.86 -7.69
CA MET A 225 9.48 5.29 -6.43
C MET A 225 10.98 5.57 -6.58
N MET A 226 11.69 4.69 -7.28
CA MET A 226 13.13 4.87 -7.48
C MET A 226 13.44 6.09 -8.37
N ASN A 227 12.59 6.37 -9.36
CA ASN A 227 12.67 7.58 -10.20
C ASN A 227 12.26 8.86 -9.45
N GLY A 228 11.51 8.76 -8.35
CA GLY A 228 10.90 9.91 -7.66
C GLY A 228 9.64 10.42 -8.34
N ASP A 229 8.93 9.56 -9.08
CA ASP A 229 7.66 9.92 -9.72
C ASP A 229 6.61 10.26 -8.66
N ALA A 230 5.94 11.40 -8.78
CA ALA A 230 4.93 11.85 -7.83
C ALA A 230 3.74 10.88 -7.73
N ARG A 231 3.31 10.30 -8.86
CA ARG A 231 2.20 9.36 -8.94
C ARG A 231 2.45 8.28 -9.99
N VAL A 232 2.10 7.04 -9.64
CA VAL A 232 2.18 5.88 -10.53
C VAL A 232 0.79 5.30 -10.75
N LEU A 233 0.37 5.26 -12.00
CA LEU A 233 -0.79 4.51 -12.51
C LEU A 233 -0.21 3.32 -13.27
N PRO A 234 -0.08 2.13 -12.64
CA PRO A 234 0.83 1.08 -13.09
C PRO A 234 0.44 0.46 -14.43
N THR A 235 -0.84 0.50 -14.79
CA THR A 235 -1.37 -0.17 -15.99
C THR A 235 -2.26 0.75 -16.80
N PHE A 236 -2.62 0.32 -18.01
CA PHE A 236 -3.60 1.03 -18.83
C PHE A 236 -4.97 1.10 -18.14
N VAL A 237 -5.37 0.01 -17.46
CA VAL A 237 -6.61 -0.05 -16.66
C VAL A 237 -6.61 1.04 -15.59
N ALA A 238 -5.53 1.20 -14.84
CA ALA A 238 -5.41 2.25 -13.83
C ALA A 238 -5.57 3.67 -14.43
N LYS A 239 -4.96 3.90 -15.60
CA LYS A 239 -5.08 5.19 -16.30
C LYS A 239 -6.51 5.45 -16.77
N MET A 240 -7.22 4.41 -17.22
CA MET A 240 -8.64 4.51 -17.59
C MET A 240 -9.52 4.91 -16.42
N TYR A 241 -9.37 4.26 -15.25
CA TYR A 241 -10.14 4.63 -14.04
C TYR A 241 -9.87 6.07 -13.60
N ALA A 242 -8.61 6.48 -13.61
CA ALA A 242 -8.25 7.86 -13.25
C ALA A 242 -8.85 8.87 -14.23
N ALA A 243 -8.83 8.59 -15.54
CA ALA A 243 -9.44 9.44 -16.57
C ALA A 243 -10.97 9.49 -16.43
N GLN A 244 -11.61 8.35 -16.15
CA GLN A 244 -13.04 8.24 -15.92
C GLN A 244 -13.49 9.13 -14.76
N GLY A 245 -12.76 9.12 -13.63
CA GLY A 245 -13.05 9.96 -12.46
C GLY A 245 -12.97 11.45 -12.74
N ILE A 246 -12.19 11.88 -13.73
CA ILE A 246 -12.08 13.30 -14.11
C ILE A 246 -13.13 13.70 -15.15
N THR A 247 -13.56 12.77 -16.02
CA THR A 247 -14.35 13.09 -17.22
C THR A 247 -15.85 12.89 -17.03
N LEU A 248 -16.26 11.94 -16.18
CA LEU A 248 -17.68 11.62 -15.97
C LEU A 248 -18.20 12.24 -14.66
N PRO A 249 -19.48 12.62 -14.61
CA PRO A 249 -20.13 13.06 -13.37
C PRO A 249 -20.09 11.96 -12.30
N ASP A 250 -19.96 12.36 -11.03
CA ASP A 250 -19.89 11.42 -9.90
C ASP A 250 -21.08 10.47 -9.81
N SER A 251 -22.28 10.92 -10.14
CA SER A 251 -23.48 10.07 -10.15
C SER A 251 -23.42 8.96 -11.20
N VAL A 252 -22.82 9.23 -12.36
CA VAL A 252 -22.59 8.23 -13.42
C VAL A 252 -21.50 7.24 -12.99
N ASN A 253 -20.41 7.76 -12.43
CA ASN A 253 -19.35 6.93 -11.87
C ASN A 253 -19.87 6.00 -10.79
N ALA A 254 -20.63 6.52 -9.84
CA ALA A 254 -21.24 5.73 -8.77
C ALA A 254 -22.13 4.59 -9.33
N ALA A 255 -22.95 4.85 -10.33
CA ALA A 255 -23.80 3.84 -10.94
C ALA A 255 -22.99 2.72 -11.65
N ILE A 256 -21.92 3.09 -12.37
CA ILE A 256 -21.04 2.14 -13.05
C ILE A 256 -20.34 1.25 -12.00
N VAL A 257 -19.72 1.86 -11.00
CA VAL A 257 -18.96 1.14 -9.97
C VAL A 257 -19.88 0.24 -9.13
N HIS A 258 -21.08 0.74 -8.77
CA HIS A 258 -22.06 -0.08 -8.05
C HIS A 258 -22.33 -1.40 -8.80
N LYS A 259 -22.59 -1.31 -10.11
CA LYS A 259 -22.84 -2.49 -10.95
C LYS A 259 -21.64 -3.44 -11.05
N GLN A 260 -20.41 -2.93 -10.99
CA GLN A 260 -19.19 -3.74 -11.00
C GLN A 260 -18.96 -4.48 -9.66
N LEU A 261 -19.42 -3.88 -8.56
CA LEU A 261 -19.29 -4.42 -7.22
C LEU A 261 -20.43 -5.36 -6.80
N GLU A 262 -21.50 -5.46 -7.60
CA GLU A 262 -22.54 -6.49 -7.42
C GLU A 262 -21.96 -7.89 -7.64
N ASP A 263 -22.56 -8.87 -6.98
CA ASP A 263 -22.22 -10.28 -7.22
C ASP A 263 -22.63 -10.73 -8.63
N GLU A 264 -21.87 -11.66 -9.17
CA GLU A 264 -22.30 -12.36 -10.38
C GLU A 264 -23.60 -13.14 -10.09
N LYS A 265 -24.59 -12.95 -10.94
CA LYS A 265 -25.80 -13.80 -10.86
C LYS A 265 -25.39 -15.23 -11.23
N LYS A 266 -25.58 -16.14 -10.28
CA LYS A 266 -25.46 -17.58 -10.53
C LYS A 266 -26.43 -18.04 -11.61
#